data_7ada8f734d61211778f422fcba770adb
#
_entry.id   7ada8f734d61211778f422fcba770adb
#
_cell.length_a   1.000
_cell.length_b   1.000
_cell.length_c   1.000
_cell.angle_alpha   90.00
_cell.angle_beta   90.00
_cell.angle_gamma   90.00
#
_symmetry.space_group_name_H-M   'P 1'
#
loop_
_entity.id
_entity.type
_entity.pdbx_description
1 polymer ?
#
loop_
_entity_poly.entity_id
_entity_poly.type
_entity_poly.pdbx_seq_one_letter_code
_entity_poly.pdbx_strand_id
1 'polypeptide(L)'
;MSQIGPNPAKTANAQMNPRPALGWEVFVTPGIPIITPDRPPGVRETFFQAMASTLIFGARDAVLVDAFMTVKQANALADWVASKDKNLLTIYITHGHGDHWFGIGTLLERFPNAKAVATPDTVKVMRQNASPQALEGAWKVSFPGQIPDKLVIAEELQGKTIDLEGNDLVPVELGHTDTENTTCLHVPSVGLVVAGDAAYNDVHLYLAESNLQKRLEWIAALDKIESLNPRAVVASHKRPENDDNPRIIEETRQYIRDFDRLAKTARTAQELYDKMLELYSNRVNPGWALWRSVRAVKS
;
A
#
# COMPACT_ATOMS: atom_id res chain seq x y z
N MET A 1 17.69 -74.59 -4.42
CA MET A 1 16.64 -73.67 -3.97
C MET A 1 17.34 -72.40 -3.47
N SER A 2 17.36 -71.36 -4.29
CA SER A 2 18.04 -70.12 -3.98
C SER A 2 17.00 -69.11 -3.47
N GLN A 3 17.13 -68.65 -2.25
CA GLN A 3 16.27 -67.59 -1.68
C GLN A 3 16.87 -66.21 -2.01
N ILE A 4 16.10 -65.44 -2.74
CA ILE A 4 16.39 -64.01 -2.98
C ILE A 4 15.73 -63.22 -1.86
N GLY A 5 16.51 -62.57 -1.00
CA GLY A 5 16.01 -61.63 0.02
C GLY A 5 15.65 -60.27 -0.56
N PRO A 6 14.72 -59.55 0.05
CA PRO A 6 14.26 -58.28 -0.48
C PRO A 6 15.31 -57.18 -0.31
N ASN A 7 15.52 -56.43 -1.38
CA ASN A 7 16.34 -55.24 -1.47
C ASN A 7 15.71 -54.09 -0.67
N PRO A 8 16.36 -53.42 0.30
CA PRO A 8 15.80 -52.28 0.98
C PRO A 8 15.83 -51.05 0.05
N ALA A 9 14.66 -50.56 -0.28
CA ALA A 9 14.49 -49.31 -1.00
C ALA A 9 15.13 -48.17 -0.21
N LYS A 10 16.14 -47.54 -0.79
CA LYS A 10 16.72 -46.30 -0.29
C LYS A 10 15.67 -45.18 -0.43
N THR A 11 14.99 -44.83 0.67
CA THR A 11 14.27 -43.60 0.80
C THR A 11 15.30 -42.48 0.79
N ALA A 12 15.39 -41.79 -0.32
CA ALA A 12 16.16 -40.54 -0.42
C ALA A 12 15.38 -39.47 0.40
N ASN A 13 15.84 -39.22 1.62
CA ASN A 13 15.51 -38.01 2.36
C ASN A 13 16.07 -36.84 1.54
N ALA A 14 15.22 -36.15 0.80
CA ALA A 14 15.54 -34.85 0.26
C ALA A 14 15.72 -33.91 1.45
N GLN A 15 16.97 -33.64 1.83
CA GLN A 15 17.31 -32.56 2.74
C GLN A 15 16.83 -31.27 2.05
N MET A 16 15.68 -30.75 2.49
CA MET A 16 15.27 -29.39 2.13
C MET A 16 16.31 -28.43 2.70
N ASN A 17 17.12 -27.83 1.84
CA ASN A 17 17.99 -26.74 2.25
C ASN A 17 17.11 -25.68 2.96
N PRO A 18 17.56 -25.17 4.12
CA PRO A 18 16.80 -24.14 4.81
C PRO A 18 16.61 -22.96 3.86
N ARG A 19 15.35 -22.46 3.76
CA ARG A 19 15.05 -21.28 2.95
C ARG A 19 15.82 -20.09 3.51
N PRO A 20 16.40 -19.23 2.66
CA PRO A 20 17.05 -18.01 3.13
C PRO A 20 16.09 -17.17 3.97
N ALA A 21 16.60 -16.59 5.05
CA ALA A 21 15.81 -15.65 5.84
C ALA A 21 15.54 -14.38 5.03
N LEU A 22 14.28 -13.94 4.98
CA LEU A 22 13.91 -12.66 4.39
C LEU A 22 14.08 -11.52 5.40
N GLY A 23 14.43 -10.34 4.87
CA GLY A 23 14.37 -9.07 5.57
C GLY A 23 13.44 -8.11 4.85
N TRP A 24 13.12 -6.99 5.49
CA TRP A 24 12.45 -5.87 4.83
C TRP A 24 12.96 -4.54 5.35
N GLU A 25 12.86 -3.52 4.52
CA GLU A 25 13.08 -2.13 4.86
C GLU A 25 12.00 -1.27 4.23
N VAL A 26 11.72 -0.13 4.85
CA VAL A 26 10.68 0.80 4.41
C VAL A 26 11.30 2.14 4.04
N PHE A 27 10.99 2.62 2.83
CA PHE A 27 11.34 3.97 2.40
C PHE A 27 10.12 4.87 2.53
N VAL A 28 10.23 5.93 3.33
CA VAL A 28 9.14 6.87 3.59
C VAL A 28 9.48 8.23 3.03
N THR A 29 8.53 8.83 2.28
CA THR A 29 8.61 10.22 1.84
C THR A 29 7.65 11.07 2.65
N PRO A 30 8.02 12.32 3.01
CA PRO A 30 7.07 13.24 3.64
C PRO A 30 5.93 13.60 2.69
N GLY A 31 4.86 14.15 3.25
CA GLY A 31 3.79 14.73 2.45
C GLY A 31 4.32 15.82 1.51
N ILE A 32 3.78 15.89 0.31
CA ILE A 32 4.18 16.86 -0.72
C ILE A 32 3.09 17.92 -0.94
N PRO A 33 3.44 19.17 -1.31
CA PRO A 33 2.44 20.19 -1.61
C PRO A 33 1.50 19.75 -2.74
N ILE A 34 0.20 20.00 -2.57
CA ILE A 34 -0.83 19.75 -3.57
C ILE A 34 -1.54 21.05 -3.96
N ILE A 35 -1.77 21.24 -5.24
CA ILE A 35 -2.58 22.36 -5.75
C ILE A 35 -4.04 21.91 -5.77
N THR A 36 -4.86 22.54 -4.96
CA THR A 36 -6.30 22.27 -4.90
C THR A 36 -7.06 23.52 -4.47
N PRO A 37 -8.19 23.86 -5.13
CA PRO A 37 -9.11 24.88 -4.64
C PRO A 37 -9.95 24.36 -3.44
N ASP A 38 -10.12 23.04 -3.33
CA ASP A 38 -10.89 22.37 -2.29
C ASP A 38 -10.02 22.07 -1.07
N ARG A 39 -10.05 22.99 -0.12
CA ARG A 39 -9.24 22.92 1.12
C ARG A 39 -10.05 23.46 2.31
N PRO A 40 -9.66 23.08 3.55
CA PRO A 40 -10.33 23.58 4.75
C PRO A 40 -10.28 25.12 4.81
N PRO A 41 -11.32 25.79 5.30
CA PRO A 41 -11.31 27.23 5.52
C PRO A 41 -10.14 27.68 6.38
N GLY A 42 -9.46 28.75 5.94
CA GLY A 42 -8.29 29.29 6.64
C GLY A 42 -6.95 28.57 6.38
N VAL A 43 -6.97 27.40 5.74
CA VAL A 43 -5.76 26.65 5.35
C VAL A 43 -5.20 27.22 4.06
N ARG A 44 -3.95 27.70 4.08
CA ARG A 44 -3.28 28.31 2.92
C ARG A 44 -2.57 27.27 2.05
N GLU A 45 -1.90 26.32 2.69
CA GLU A 45 -1.16 25.26 2.02
C GLU A 45 -1.73 23.91 2.41
N THR A 46 -1.86 23.03 1.44
CA THR A 46 -2.36 21.68 1.63
C THR A 46 -1.31 20.70 1.13
N PHE A 47 -1.13 19.63 1.88
CA PHE A 47 -0.17 18.58 1.55
C PHE A 47 -0.91 17.27 1.26
N PHE A 48 -0.47 16.59 0.20
CA PHE A 48 -0.77 15.18 0.00
C PHE A 48 -0.08 14.37 1.07
N GLN A 49 -0.57 13.19 1.34
CA GLN A 49 -0.13 12.36 2.45
C GLN A 49 1.34 11.91 2.35
N ALA A 50 1.97 11.69 3.50
CA ALA A 50 3.24 10.98 3.58
C ALA A 50 3.07 9.55 3.07
N MET A 51 4.04 9.03 2.31
CA MET A 51 3.94 7.74 1.63
C MET A 51 5.13 6.85 1.94
N ALA A 52 4.88 5.54 1.95
CA ALA A 52 5.88 4.51 2.17
C ALA A 52 5.86 3.46 1.04
N SER A 53 7.03 2.95 0.71
CA SER A 53 7.22 1.78 -0.15
C SER A 53 8.09 0.77 0.61
N THR A 54 7.80 -0.52 0.48
CA THR A 54 8.47 -1.58 1.24
C THR A 54 9.31 -2.45 0.31
N LEU A 55 10.61 -2.58 0.59
CA LEU A 55 11.48 -3.53 -0.07
C LEU A 55 11.60 -4.79 0.80
N ILE A 56 11.19 -5.93 0.26
CA ILE A 56 11.35 -7.25 0.87
C ILE A 56 12.49 -7.95 0.13
N PHE A 57 13.48 -8.46 0.86
CA PHE A 57 14.68 -9.00 0.23
C PHE A 57 15.19 -10.27 0.90
N GLY A 58 15.77 -11.14 0.09
CA GLY A 58 16.53 -12.30 0.49
C GLY A 58 18.03 -12.05 0.43
N ALA A 59 18.81 -13.10 0.19
CA ALA A 59 20.27 -13.00 0.07
C ALA A 59 20.68 -12.19 -1.17
N ARG A 60 20.00 -12.36 -2.31
CA ARG A 60 20.35 -11.77 -3.61
C ARG A 60 19.24 -10.93 -4.23
N ASP A 61 18.02 -11.38 -4.07
CA ASP A 61 16.86 -10.90 -4.82
C ASP A 61 15.90 -10.10 -3.93
N ALA A 62 15.08 -9.24 -4.53
CA ALA A 62 14.13 -8.39 -3.83
C ALA A 62 12.81 -8.23 -4.57
N VAL A 63 11.76 -7.95 -3.80
CA VAL A 63 10.43 -7.52 -4.24
C VAL A 63 10.13 -6.16 -3.61
N LEU A 64 9.74 -5.19 -4.43
CA LEU A 64 9.29 -3.87 -3.98
C LEU A 64 7.77 -3.83 -3.95
N VAL A 65 7.20 -3.20 -2.92
CA VAL A 65 5.75 -2.99 -2.81
C VAL A 65 5.45 -1.51 -2.93
N ASP A 66 4.65 -1.16 -3.93
CA ASP A 66 4.25 0.19 -4.35
C ASP A 66 5.42 1.05 -4.90
N ALA A 67 5.10 1.99 -5.80
CA ALA A 67 6.08 2.67 -6.66
C ALA A 67 6.03 4.19 -6.60
N PHE A 68 5.21 4.76 -5.70
CA PHE A 68 4.95 6.18 -5.59
C PHE A 68 4.32 6.84 -6.84
N MET A 69 4.11 8.15 -6.74
CA MET A 69 3.33 8.92 -7.70
C MET A 69 4.18 9.81 -8.61
N THR A 70 5.06 10.62 -8.02
CA THR A 70 5.78 11.65 -8.75
C THR A 70 7.12 11.15 -9.28
N VAL A 71 7.58 11.73 -10.40
CA VAL A 71 8.91 11.43 -10.97
C VAL A 71 10.02 11.61 -9.93
N LYS A 72 9.94 12.66 -9.11
CA LYS A 72 10.92 12.89 -8.04
C LYS A 72 10.93 11.80 -6.99
N GLN A 73 9.75 11.39 -6.52
CA GLN A 73 9.63 10.31 -5.51
C GLN A 73 10.09 8.97 -6.08
N ALA A 74 9.69 8.64 -7.31
CA ALA A 74 10.08 7.41 -7.97
C ALA A 74 11.60 7.32 -8.22
N ASN A 75 12.26 8.42 -8.60
CA ASN A 75 13.72 8.45 -8.72
C ASN A 75 14.41 8.26 -7.36
N ALA A 76 13.95 8.94 -6.31
CA ALA A 76 14.50 8.76 -4.97
C ALA A 76 14.32 7.33 -4.46
N LEU A 77 13.17 6.70 -4.75
CA LEU A 77 12.92 5.29 -4.45
C LEU A 77 13.87 4.37 -5.24
N ALA A 78 14.07 4.64 -6.54
CA ALA A 78 14.98 3.87 -7.38
C ALA A 78 16.43 3.93 -6.88
N ASP A 79 16.89 5.12 -6.47
CA ASP A 79 18.23 5.29 -5.89
C ASP A 79 18.36 4.55 -4.56
N TRP A 80 17.33 4.62 -3.71
CA TRP A 80 17.31 3.89 -2.44
C TRP A 80 17.32 2.37 -2.65
N VAL A 81 16.49 1.83 -3.57
CA VAL A 81 16.49 0.40 -3.91
C VAL A 81 17.85 -0.03 -4.45
N ALA A 82 18.46 0.76 -5.35
CA ALA A 82 19.79 0.46 -5.89
C ALA A 82 20.88 0.40 -4.79
N SER A 83 20.74 1.23 -3.74
CA SER A 83 21.68 1.24 -2.61
C SER A 83 21.65 -0.04 -1.76
N LYS A 84 20.63 -0.90 -1.93
CA LYS A 84 20.50 -2.15 -1.18
C LYS A 84 21.28 -3.32 -1.77
N ASP A 85 21.87 -3.12 -2.96
CA ASP A 85 22.68 -4.15 -3.65
C ASP A 85 21.94 -5.50 -3.80
N LYS A 86 20.65 -5.40 -4.22
CA LYS A 86 19.77 -6.54 -4.48
C LYS A 86 19.26 -6.51 -5.91
N ASN A 87 19.01 -7.66 -6.49
CA ASN A 87 18.34 -7.78 -7.79
C ASN A 87 16.84 -7.54 -7.58
N LEU A 88 16.31 -6.42 -7.98
CA LEU A 88 14.87 -6.20 -7.98
C LEU A 88 14.23 -7.08 -9.07
N LEU A 89 13.42 -8.05 -8.66
CA LEU A 89 12.73 -8.97 -9.57
C LEU A 89 11.29 -8.56 -9.83
N THR A 90 10.63 -8.03 -8.80
CA THR A 90 9.19 -7.74 -8.87
C THR A 90 8.87 -6.43 -8.17
N ILE A 91 7.97 -5.66 -8.78
CA ILE A 91 7.29 -4.52 -8.17
C ILE A 91 5.83 -4.93 -8.03
N TYR A 92 5.37 -5.16 -6.81
CA TYR A 92 4.00 -5.51 -6.53
C TYR A 92 3.18 -4.27 -6.19
N ILE A 93 1.99 -4.11 -6.77
CA ILE A 93 1.10 -2.98 -6.52
C ILE A 93 -0.10 -3.45 -5.69
N THR A 94 -0.32 -2.79 -4.55
CA THR A 94 -1.34 -3.16 -3.57
C THR A 94 -2.75 -2.83 -4.05
N HIS A 95 -2.94 -1.68 -4.69
CA HIS A 95 -4.24 -1.21 -5.20
C HIS A 95 -4.09 -0.17 -6.31
N GLY A 96 -5.21 0.29 -6.86
CA GLY A 96 -5.22 1.04 -8.11
C GLY A 96 -5.08 2.56 -8.02
N HIS A 97 -4.95 3.18 -6.82
CA HIS A 97 -4.71 4.61 -6.71
C HIS A 97 -3.35 5.01 -7.27
N GLY A 98 -3.30 6.14 -7.99
CA GLY A 98 -2.14 6.55 -8.78
C GLY A 98 -0.86 6.76 -7.98
N ASP A 99 -0.99 7.12 -6.72
CA ASP A 99 0.13 7.35 -5.81
C ASP A 99 0.89 6.07 -5.44
N HIS A 100 0.33 4.89 -5.73
CA HIS A 100 1.00 3.61 -5.49
C HIS A 100 1.73 3.07 -6.73
N TRP A 101 1.42 3.55 -7.95
CA TRP A 101 1.94 2.89 -9.15
C TRP A 101 2.40 3.80 -10.30
N PHE A 102 2.15 5.11 -10.26
CA PHE A 102 2.57 6.00 -11.36
C PHE A 102 4.07 5.97 -11.61
N GLY A 103 4.87 5.70 -10.57
CA GLY A 103 6.33 5.59 -10.66
C GLY A 103 6.88 4.31 -11.28
N ILE A 104 6.03 3.32 -11.65
CA ILE A 104 6.48 2.04 -12.23
C ILE A 104 7.44 2.26 -13.40
N GLY A 105 7.10 3.16 -14.34
CA GLY A 105 7.93 3.42 -15.52
C GLY A 105 9.36 3.82 -15.14
N THR A 106 9.52 4.75 -14.21
CA THR A 106 10.82 5.20 -13.70
C THR A 106 11.63 4.06 -13.06
N LEU A 107 10.95 3.21 -12.28
CA LEU A 107 11.60 2.04 -11.67
C LEU A 107 12.04 1.02 -12.71
N LEU A 108 11.21 0.72 -13.72
CA LEU A 108 11.55 -0.23 -14.77
C LEU A 108 12.67 0.28 -15.69
N GLU A 109 12.80 1.58 -15.91
CA GLU A 109 13.96 2.16 -16.61
C GLU A 109 15.26 1.91 -15.85
N ARG A 110 15.22 1.99 -14.51
CA ARG A 110 16.38 1.74 -13.64
C ARG A 110 16.64 0.26 -13.42
N PHE A 111 15.59 -0.57 -13.39
CA PHE A 111 15.64 -2.02 -13.15
C PHE A 111 14.94 -2.79 -14.29
N PRO A 112 15.56 -2.87 -15.48
CA PRO A 112 14.91 -3.39 -16.69
C PRO A 112 14.59 -4.90 -16.63
N ASN A 113 15.15 -5.63 -15.67
CA ASN A 113 14.86 -7.04 -15.44
C ASN A 113 13.69 -7.26 -14.49
N ALA A 114 13.21 -6.21 -13.81
CA ALA A 114 12.07 -6.29 -12.92
C ALA A 114 10.74 -6.37 -13.72
N LYS A 115 9.71 -6.96 -13.09
CA LYS A 115 8.34 -6.95 -13.59
C LYS A 115 7.43 -6.26 -12.58
N ALA A 116 6.59 -5.37 -13.07
CA ALA A 116 5.53 -4.81 -12.25
C ALA A 116 4.28 -5.68 -12.36
N VAL A 117 3.74 -6.14 -11.22
CA VAL A 117 2.58 -7.04 -11.17
C VAL A 117 1.57 -6.58 -10.12
N ALA A 118 0.30 -6.89 -10.37
CA ALA A 118 -0.81 -6.71 -9.43
C ALA A 118 -1.87 -7.80 -9.66
N THR A 119 -2.84 -7.91 -8.77
CA THR A 119 -3.99 -8.80 -9.03
C THR A 119 -4.80 -8.31 -10.21
N PRO A 120 -5.52 -9.18 -10.94
CA PRO A 120 -6.29 -8.76 -12.12
C PRO A 120 -7.27 -7.62 -11.84
N ASP A 121 -7.94 -7.64 -10.68
CA ASP A 121 -8.89 -6.61 -10.29
C ASP A 121 -8.19 -5.29 -9.95
N THR A 122 -7.02 -5.31 -9.31
CA THR A 122 -6.18 -4.13 -9.12
C THR A 122 -5.75 -3.53 -10.46
N VAL A 123 -5.29 -4.35 -11.42
CA VAL A 123 -4.92 -3.89 -12.78
C VAL A 123 -6.08 -3.19 -13.47
N LYS A 124 -7.31 -3.68 -13.30
CA LYS A 124 -8.51 -3.05 -13.84
C LYS A 124 -8.73 -1.65 -13.27
N VAL A 125 -8.55 -1.46 -11.95
CA VAL A 125 -8.66 -0.15 -11.30
C VAL A 125 -7.52 0.78 -11.75
N MET A 126 -6.28 0.27 -11.89
CA MET A 126 -5.16 1.05 -12.43
C MET A 126 -5.49 1.61 -13.82
N ARG A 127 -6.09 0.82 -14.71
CA ARG A 127 -6.52 1.28 -16.05
C ARG A 127 -7.57 2.40 -15.99
N GLN A 128 -8.47 2.36 -15.00
CA GLN A 128 -9.46 3.44 -14.79
C GLN A 128 -8.78 4.73 -14.33
N ASN A 129 -7.83 4.64 -13.38
CA ASN A 129 -7.04 5.77 -12.90
C ASN A 129 -6.06 6.33 -13.94
N ALA A 130 -5.64 5.53 -14.93
CA ALA A 130 -4.86 5.98 -16.09
C ALA A 130 -5.71 6.64 -17.17
N SER A 131 -7.03 6.70 -17.03
CA SER A 131 -7.88 7.35 -18.03
C SER A 131 -7.50 8.83 -18.21
N PRO A 132 -7.60 9.38 -19.42
CA PRO A 132 -7.32 10.81 -19.64
C PRO A 132 -8.10 11.72 -18.71
N GLN A 133 -9.34 11.37 -18.40
CA GLN A 133 -10.18 12.15 -17.48
C GLN A 133 -9.62 12.17 -16.06
N ALA A 134 -9.19 11.03 -15.51
CA ALA A 134 -8.61 10.97 -14.17
C ALA A 134 -7.22 11.64 -14.14
N LEU A 135 -6.39 11.35 -15.15
CA LEU A 135 -5.03 11.85 -15.20
C LEU A 135 -4.97 13.38 -15.41
N GLU A 136 -5.63 13.88 -16.45
CA GLU A 136 -5.61 15.30 -16.80
C GLU A 136 -6.56 16.14 -15.92
N GLY A 137 -7.67 15.55 -15.47
CA GLY A 137 -8.68 16.26 -14.68
C GLY A 137 -8.39 16.33 -13.18
N ALA A 138 -7.55 15.43 -12.64
CA ALA A 138 -7.25 15.40 -11.23
C ALA A 138 -5.75 15.40 -10.93
N TRP A 139 -5.01 14.36 -11.34
CA TRP A 139 -3.62 14.17 -10.92
C TRP A 139 -2.67 15.25 -11.45
N LYS A 140 -2.68 15.55 -12.76
CA LYS A 140 -1.81 16.57 -13.34
C LYS A 140 -2.19 17.99 -12.94
N VAL A 141 -3.47 18.23 -12.65
CA VAL A 141 -3.93 19.52 -12.10
C VAL A 141 -3.42 19.71 -10.67
N SER A 142 -3.46 18.65 -9.87
CA SER A 142 -3.02 18.70 -8.47
C SER A 142 -1.50 18.69 -8.33
N PHE A 143 -0.78 18.10 -9.28
CA PHE A 143 0.68 17.93 -9.26
C PHE A 143 1.31 18.32 -10.63
N PRO A 144 1.20 19.59 -11.04
CA PRO A 144 1.62 20.02 -12.37
C PRO A 144 3.12 19.77 -12.60
N GLY A 145 3.44 19.11 -13.72
CA GLY A 145 4.80 18.76 -14.09
C GLY A 145 5.48 17.70 -13.23
N GLN A 146 4.76 17.05 -12.31
CA GLN A 146 5.34 16.07 -11.39
C GLN A 146 4.93 14.62 -11.72
N ILE A 147 3.79 14.43 -12.37
CA ILE A 147 3.30 13.11 -12.79
C ILE A 147 4.05 12.67 -14.05
N PRO A 148 4.48 11.40 -14.16
CA PRO A 148 5.11 10.89 -15.38
C PRO A 148 4.25 11.10 -16.63
N ASP A 149 4.86 11.49 -17.74
CA ASP A 149 4.14 11.68 -19.02
C ASP A 149 3.55 10.39 -19.55
N LYS A 150 4.26 9.28 -19.34
CA LYS A 150 3.85 7.95 -19.76
C LYS A 150 3.72 7.03 -18.54
N LEU A 151 2.51 6.57 -18.30
CA LEU A 151 2.23 5.59 -17.26
C LEU A 151 2.42 4.16 -17.77
N VAL A 152 2.96 3.31 -16.92
CA VAL A 152 3.11 1.86 -17.17
C VAL A 152 2.15 1.13 -16.24
N ILE A 153 1.21 0.39 -16.82
CA ILE A 153 0.28 -0.47 -16.08
C ILE A 153 0.98 -1.77 -15.72
N ALA A 154 0.80 -2.24 -14.49
CA ALA A 154 1.31 -3.53 -14.07
C ALA A 154 0.69 -4.69 -14.87
N GLU A 155 1.44 -5.77 -15.04
CA GLU A 155 0.94 -7.03 -15.58
C GLU A 155 0.05 -7.73 -14.54
N GLU A 156 -0.88 -8.56 -15.01
CA GLU A 156 -1.68 -9.39 -14.13
C GLU A 156 -0.80 -10.49 -13.52
N LEU A 157 -0.77 -10.59 -12.19
CA LEU A 157 -0.02 -11.63 -11.50
C LEU A 157 -0.47 -13.01 -11.95
N GLN A 158 0.47 -13.82 -12.39
CA GLN A 158 0.24 -15.21 -12.75
C GLN A 158 0.41 -16.10 -11.52
N GLY A 159 -0.63 -16.85 -11.20
CA GLY A 159 -0.65 -17.68 -9.98
C GLY A 159 -1.16 -16.93 -8.74
N LYS A 160 -0.84 -17.46 -7.57
CA LYS A 160 -1.36 -16.95 -6.28
C LYS A 160 -0.31 -16.36 -5.36
N THR A 161 0.96 -16.52 -5.69
CA THR A 161 2.09 -16.09 -4.87
C THR A 161 3.20 -15.52 -5.73
N ILE A 162 4.06 -14.72 -5.14
CA ILE A 162 5.32 -14.26 -5.70
C ILE A 162 6.41 -15.04 -4.95
N ASP A 163 7.23 -15.79 -5.67
CA ASP A 163 8.37 -16.47 -5.07
C ASP A 163 9.53 -15.50 -4.87
N LEU A 164 10.09 -15.50 -3.66
CA LEU A 164 11.33 -14.82 -3.36
C LEU A 164 12.30 -15.77 -2.66
N GLU A 165 13.23 -16.31 -3.41
CA GLU A 165 14.25 -17.28 -2.92
C GLU A 165 13.61 -18.47 -2.15
N GLY A 166 12.51 -19.03 -2.70
CA GLY A 166 11.78 -20.15 -2.12
C GLY A 166 10.80 -19.78 -1.00
N ASN A 167 10.63 -18.49 -0.72
CA ASN A 167 9.61 -18.01 0.22
C ASN A 167 8.41 -17.43 -0.58
N ASP A 168 7.20 -17.86 -0.22
CA ASP A 168 5.98 -17.33 -0.81
C ASP A 168 5.63 -15.95 -0.22
N LEU A 169 5.47 -14.96 -1.07
CA LEU A 169 4.82 -13.69 -0.77
C LEU A 169 3.39 -13.78 -1.31
N VAL A 170 2.41 -13.62 -0.45
CA VAL A 170 1.01 -13.94 -0.74
C VAL A 170 0.18 -12.68 -0.85
N PRO A 171 -0.28 -12.28 -2.04
CA PRO A 171 -1.31 -11.27 -2.19
C PRO A 171 -2.62 -11.75 -1.53
N VAL A 172 -3.17 -10.91 -0.68
CA VAL A 172 -4.44 -11.19 0.02
C VAL A 172 -5.46 -10.14 -0.40
N GLU A 173 -6.51 -10.57 -1.08
CA GLU A 173 -7.61 -9.69 -1.46
C GLU A 173 -8.36 -9.22 -0.23
N LEU A 174 -8.56 -7.92 -0.10
CA LEU A 174 -9.23 -7.27 1.03
C LEU A 174 -10.63 -6.76 0.66
N GLY A 175 -10.92 -6.62 -0.62
CA GLY A 175 -12.15 -6.00 -1.11
C GLY A 175 -12.07 -4.49 -1.08
N HIS A 176 -13.04 -3.84 -0.45
CA HIS A 176 -13.04 -2.38 -0.31
C HIS A 176 -12.28 -1.93 0.95
N THR A 177 -11.38 -0.96 0.77
CA THR A 177 -10.79 -0.19 1.87
C THR A 177 -10.95 1.32 1.60
N ASP A 178 -9.91 2.04 1.29
CA ASP A 178 -9.95 3.43 0.81
C ASP A 178 -10.54 3.51 -0.61
N THR A 179 -10.39 2.44 -1.40
CA THR A 179 -10.99 2.23 -2.72
C THR A 179 -11.38 0.76 -2.92
N GLU A 180 -11.85 0.41 -4.13
CA GLU A 180 -12.25 -0.95 -4.48
C GLU A 180 -11.04 -1.84 -4.84
N ASN A 181 -11.21 -3.16 -4.64
CA ASN A 181 -10.26 -4.19 -5.08
C ASN A 181 -8.84 -3.98 -4.54
N THR A 182 -8.75 -3.65 -3.26
CA THR A 182 -7.48 -3.50 -2.57
C THR A 182 -6.92 -4.83 -2.11
N THR A 183 -5.62 -4.89 -1.98
CA THR A 183 -4.90 -6.07 -1.50
C THR A 183 -3.84 -5.67 -0.47
N CYS A 184 -3.40 -6.62 0.35
CA CYS A 184 -2.14 -6.53 1.07
C CYS A 184 -1.19 -7.63 0.62
N LEU A 185 0.11 -7.47 0.86
CA LEU A 185 1.09 -8.52 0.62
C LEU A 185 1.52 -9.15 1.96
N HIS A 186 1.16 -10.42 2.15
CA HIS A 186 1.54 -11.19 3.33
C HIS A 186 2.82 -11.99 3.06
N VAL A 187 3.77 -11.92 3.99
CA VAL A 187 5.04 -12.66 3.97
C VAL A 187 5.11 -13.57 5.19
N PRO A 188 4.55 -14.78 5.12
CA PRO A 188 4.39 -15.68 6.27
C PRO A 188 5.71 -16.02 6.98
N SER A 189 6.79 -16.20 6.20
CA SER A 189 8.10 -16.63 6.73
C SER A 189 8.70 -15.63 7.74
N VAL A 190 8.34 -14.35 7.65
CA VAL A 190 8.80 -13.30 8.57
C VAL A 190 7.66 -12.64 9.35
N GLY A 191 6.41 -13.06 9.13
CA GLY A 191 5.23 -12.50 9.80
C GLY A 191 4.98 -11.03 9.45
N LEU A 192 5.31 -10.63 8.21
CA LEU A 192 5.10 -9.28 7.70
C LEU A 192 3.80 -9.20 6.90
N VAL A 193 3.04 -8.12 7.07
CA VAL A 193 1.98 -7.69 6.15
C VAL A 193 2.30 -6.28 5.67
N VAL A 194 2.44 -6.10 4.35
CA VAL A 194 2.43 -4.76 3.74
C VAL A 194 0.99 -4.46 3.36
N ALA A 195 0.38 -3.57 4.14
CA ALA A 195 -1.08 -3.40 4.16
C ALA A 195 -1.63 -2.49 3.06
N GLY A 196 -0.77 -1.79 2.30
CA GLY A 196 -1.25 -0.74 1.41
C GLY A 196 -1.99 0.33 2.22
N ASP A 197 -3.11 0.77 1.70
CA ASP A 197 -4.00 1.73 2.34
C ASP A 197 -5.09 1.08 3.20
N ALA A 198 -5.04 -0.23 3.38
CA ALA A 198 -5.94 -0.88 4.33
C ALA A 198 -5.67 -0.49 5.78
N ALA A 199 -4.41 -0.18 6.14
CA ALA A 199 -4.04 0.37 7.44
C ALA A 199 -3.22 1.66 7.28
N TYR A 200 -3.38 2.59 8.20
CA TYR A 200 -2.68 3.88 8.23
C TYR A 200 -1.87 4.03 9.51
N ASN A 201 -0.69 4.62 9.41
CA ASN A 201 0.21 4.79 10.55
C ASN A 201 0.43 6.27 10.85
N ASP A 202 -0.41 6.83 11.70
CA ASP A 202 -0.38 8.23 12.18
C ASP A 202 -0.55 9.29 11.07
N VAL A 203 -1.20 8.92 9.98
CA VAL A 203 -1.66 9.78 8.89
C VAL A 203 -3.19 9.77 8.89
N HIS A 204 -3.84 10.89 8.55
CA HIS A 204 -5.30 10.93 8.41
C HIS A 204 -5.75 10.08 7.23
N LEU A 205 -6.78 9.24 7.46
CA LEU A 205 -7.30 8.33 6.44
C LEU A 205 -8.03 9.06 5.31
N TYR A 206 -7.92 8.51 4.10
CA TYR A 206 -8.75 8.89 2.97
C TYR A 206 -10.03 8.03 2.94
N LEU A 207 -11.17 8.63 3.34
CA LEU A 207 -12.48 7.96 3.43
C LEU A 207 -13.46 8.46 2.36
N ALA A 208 -12.99 9.28 1.41
CA ALA A 208 -13.89 9.98 0.48
C ALA A 208 -14.59 9.05 -0.52
N GLU A 209 -14.04 7.89 -0.82
CA GLU A 209 -14.63 6.89 -1.70
C GLU A 209 -15.50 5.86 -0.95
N SER A 210 -15.70 6.04 0.37
CA SER A 210 -16.46 5.10 1.20
C SER A 210 -17.72 5.73 1.79
N ASN A 211 -18.85 5.04 1.64
CA ASN A 211 -20.05 5.27 2.44
C ASN A 211 -20.01 4.42 3.74
N LEU A 212 -21.04 4.50 4.59
CA LEU A 212 -21.09 3.74 5.83
C LEU A 212 -20.91 2.23 5.63
N GLN A 213 -21.57 1.64 4.61
CA GLN A 213 -21.44 0.21 4.32
C GLN A 213 -20.02 -0.15 3.88
N LYS A 214 -19.41 0.65 3.03
CA LYS A 214 -18.02 0.47 2.58
C LYS A 214 -17.00 0.58 3.72
N ARG A 215 -17.23 1.45 4.69
CA ARG A 215 -16.40 1.53 5.89
C ARG A 215 -16.54 0.33 6.82
N LEU A 216 -17.71 -0.32 6.86
CA LEU A 216 -17.88 -1.61 7.54
C LEU A 216 -17.11 -2.74 6.80
N GLU A 217 -17.12 -2.74 5.48
CA GLU A 217 -16.30 -3.66 4.68
C GLU A 217 -14.80 -3.43 4.94
N TRP A 218 -14.37 -2.17 5.06
CA TRP A 218 -12.99 -1.85 5.44
C TRP A 218 -12.63 -2.39 6.84
N ILE A 219 -13.51 -2.26 7.82
CA ILE A 219 -13.29 -2.86 9.14
C ILE A 219 -13.13 -4.38 9.03
N ALA A 220 -13.95 -5.05 8.22
CA ALA A 220 -13.80 -6.49 7.97
C ALA A 220 -12.48 -6.84 7.23
N ALA A 221 -11.97 -5.95 6.36
CA ALA A 221 -10.65 -6.10 5.76
C ALA A 221 -9.52 -6.04 6.80
N LEU A 222 -9.64 -5.15 7.79
CA LEU A 222 -8.72 -5.08 8.93
C LEU A 222 -8.77 -6.35 9.79
N ASP A 223 -9.96 -6.92 10.03
CA ASP A 223 -10.11 -8.19 10.74
C ASP A 223 -9.43 -9.33 9.97
N LYS A 224 -9.49 -9.30 8.62
CA LYS A 224 -8.79 -10.26 7.77
C LYS A 224 -7.28 -10.12 7.90
N ILE A 225 -6.73 -8.91 7.90
CA ILE A 225 -5.29 -8.67 8.13
C ILE A 225 -4.88 -9.20 9.51
N GLU A 226 -5.66 -8.88 10.55
CA GLU A 226 -5.39 -9.32 11.93
C GLU A 226 -5.38 -10.86 12.04
N SER A 227 -6.26 -11.56 11.31
CA SER A 227 -6.32 -13.03 11.29
C SER A 227 -5.08 -13.70 10.70
N LEU A 228 -4.25 -12.98 9.94
CA LEU A 228 -2.94 -13.44 9.46
C LEU A 228 -1.89 -13.49 10.57
N ASN A 229 -2.22 -12.99 11.77
CA ASN A 229 -1.36 -12.93 12.95
C ASN A 229 0.02 -12.30 12.66
N PRO A 230 0.07 -11.08 12.08
CA PRO A 230 1.31 -10.44 11.69
C PRO A 230 2.15 -10.02 12.91
N ARG A 231 3.48 -10.11 12.77
CA ARG A 231 4.45 -9.54 13.71
C ARG A 231 4.79 -8.08 13.38
N ALA A 232 4.62 -7.71 12.11
CA ALA A 232 4.79 -6.35 11.61
C ALA A 232 3.72 -6.04 10.55
N VAL A 233 3.23 -4.80 10.53
CA VAL A 233 2.29 -4.29 9.53
C VAL A 233 2.80 -2.95 9.03
N VAL A 234 3.13 -2.88 7.73
CA VAL A 234 3.59 -1.66 7.08
C VAL A 234 2.42 -1.03 6.33
N ALA A 235 2.09 0.21 6.67
CA ALA A 235 1.12 1.03 5.95
C ALA A 235 1.80 1.80 4.81
N SER A 236 1.10 2.00 3.67
CA SER A 236 1.62 2.85 2.61
C SER A 236 1.47 4.35 2.91
N HIS A 237 0.61 4.73 3.86
CA HIS A 237 0.60 6.07 4.44
C HIS A 237 1.07 6.00 5.89
N LYS A 238 2.29 6.49 6.11
CA LYS A 238 3.03 6.31 7.36
C LYS A 238 3.80 7.57 7.74
N ARG A 239 3.80 7.90 9.03
CA ARG A 239 4.74 8.88 9.59
C ARG A 239 6.15 8.28 9.59
N PRO A 240 7.18 9.02 9.10
CA PRO A 240 8.53 8.46 8.92
C PRO A 240 9.15 7.84 10.18
N GLU A 241 8.88 8.41 11.35
CA GLU A 241 9.51 8.03 12.62
C GLU A 241 8.84 6.84 13.30
N ASN A 242 7.64 6.44 12.82
CA ASN A 242 6.88 5.37 13.47
C ASN A 242 7.41 3.97 13.11
N ASP A 243 7.25 3.05 14.05
CA ASP A 243 7.51 1.62 13.86
C ASP A 243 6.43 0.94 12.98
N ASP A 244 6.62 -0.35 12.73
CA ASP A 244 5.68 -1.17 11.95
C ASP A 244 4.88 -2.13 12.87
N ASN A 245 4.52 -1.67 14.05
CA ASN A 245 3.79 -2.47 15.03
C ASN A 245 2.36 -2.73 14.56
N PRO A 246 1.83 -3.98 14.68
CA PRO A 246 0.47 -4.33 14.28
C PRO A 246 -0.65 -3.54 14.97
N ARG A 247 -0.38 -2.76 16.01
CA ARG A 247 -1.36 -1.87 16.66
C ARG A 247 -2.07 -0.95 15.67
N ILE A 248 -1.42 -0.61 14.54
CA ILE A 248 -2.02 0.26 13.51
C ILE A 248 -3.31 -0.32 12.93
N ILE A 249 -3.53 -1.63 13.01
CA ILE A 249 -4.79 -2.28 12.61
C ILE A 249 -5.93 -1.73 13.48
N GLU A 250 -5.79 -1.80 14.80
CA GLU A 250 -6.82 -1.29 15.72
C GLU A 250 -6.91 0.23 15.70
N GLU A 251 -5.79 0.93 15.59
CA GLU A 251 -5.77 2.40 15.47
C GLU A 251 -6.51 2.89 14.22
N THR A 252 -6.41 2.16 13.09
CA THR A 252 -7.16 2.45 11.87
C THR A 252 -8.64 2.12 12.05
N ARG A 253 -8.96 0.97 12.63
CA ARG A 253 -10.34 0.55 12.94
C ARG A 253 -11.05 1.56 13.84
N GLN A 254 -10.36 2.02 14.88
CA GLN A 254 -10.91 3.02 15.81
C GLN A 254 -11.13 4.37 15.12
N TYR A 255 -10.20 4.79 14.24
CA TYR A 255 -10.38 6.03 13.46
C TYR A 255 -11.64 5.99 12.60
N ILE A 256 -11.89 4.87 11.90
CA ILE A 256 -13.10 4.69 11.08
C ILE A 256 -14.36 4.75 11.95
N ARG A 257 -14.37 4.07 13.10
CA ARG A 257 -15.50 4.10 14.05
C ARG A 257 -15.78 5.50 14.60
N ASP A 258 -14.73 6.23 14.93
CA ASP A 258 -14.85 7.59 15.45
C ASP A 258 -15.32 8.57 14.37
N PHE A 259 -14.81 8.44 13.14
CA PHE A 259 -15.32 9.21 12.00
C PHE A 259 -16.82 8.99 11.82
N ASP A 260 -17.28 7.74 11.81
CA ASP A 260 -18.71 7.42 11.66
C ASP A 260 -19.57 7.95 12.82
N ARG A 261 -19.06 7.83 14.04
CA ARG A 261 -19.72 8.35 15.26
C ARG A 261 -19.86 9.86 15.20
N LEU A 262 -18.79 10.57 14.86
CA LEU A 262 -18.77 12.03 14.76
C LEU A 262 -19.60 12.54 13.57
N ALA A 263 -19.56 11.82 12.44
CA ALA A 263 -20.38 12.15 11.27
C ALA A 263 -21.88 12.12 11.56
N LYS A 264 -22.36 11.29 12.49
CA LYS A 264 -23.78 11.27 12.89
C LYS A 264 -24.25 12.57 13.57
N THR A 265 -23.36 13.25 14.29
CA THR A 265 -23.70 14.42 15.10
C THR A 265 -23.26 15.75 14.50
N ALA A 266 -22.21 15.75 13.68
CA ALA A 266 -21.72 16.93 13.00
C ALA A 266 -22.76 17.42 11.97
N ARG A 267 -23.00 18.73 11.91
CA ARG A 267 -23.97 19.38 11.00
C ARG A 267 -23.33 19.78 9.67
N THR A 268 -22.02 20.08 9.69
CA THR A 268 -21.28 20.55 8.53
C THR A 268 -19.97 19.79 8.36
N ALA A 269 -19.36 19.85 7.16
CA ALA A 269 -18.04 19.30 6.89
C ALA A 269 -16.98 19.94 7.80
N GLN A 270 -17.06 21.27 8.03
CA GLN A 270 -16.13 21.97 8.92
C GLN A 270 -16.23 21.46 10.36
N GLU A 271 -17.44 21.30 10.88
CA GLU A 271 -17.63 20.79 12.25
C GLU A 271 -17.07 19.36 12.41
N LEU A 272 -17.26 18.50 11.40
CA LEU A 272 -16.69 17.14 11.41
C LEU A 272 -15.18 17.17 11.32
N TYR A 273 -14.62 18.03 10.47
CA TYR A 273 -13.20 18.24 10.33
C TYR A 273 -12.54 18.66 11.65
N ASP A 274 -13.12 19.68 12.31
CA ASP A 274 -12.60 20.21 13.57
C ASP A 274 -12.63 19.16 14.69
N LYS A 275 -13.73 18.38 14.80
CA LYS A 275 -13.85 17.28 15.76
C LYS A 275 -12.84 16.16 15.52
N MET A 276 -12.57 15.83 14.26
CA MET A 276 -11.54 14.83 13.92
C MET A 276 -10.14 15.34 14.23
N LEU A 277 -9.85 16.63 14.00
CA LEU A 277 -8.57 17.22 14.37
C LEU A 277 -8.37 17.28 15.89
N GLU A 278 -9.41 17.59 16.65
CA GLU A 278 -9.34 17.57 18.11
C GLU A 278 -9.01 16.16 18.64
N LEU A 279 -9.67 15.14 18.10
CA LEU A 279 -9.50 13.76 18.53
C LEU A 279 -8.18 13.14 18.06
N TYR A 280 -7.69 13.53 16.89
CA TYR A 280 -6.50 12.98 16.21
C TYR A 280 -5.48 14.08 15.88
N SER A 281 -5.23 14.98 16.83
CA SER A 281 -4.36 16.16 16.67
C SER A 281 -2.92 15.84 16.27
N ASN A 282 -2.44 14.64 16.57
CA ASN A 282 -1.09 14.19 16.26
C ASN A 282 -0.94 13.58 14.85
N ARG A 283 -2.05 13.18 14.19
CA ARG A 283 -1.96 12.63 12.84
C ARG A 283 -1.56 13.70 11.83
N VAL A 284 -0.67 13.32 10.90
CA VAL A 284 -0.17 14.26 9.89
C VAL A 284 -1.06 14.33 8.65
N ASN A 285 -0.85 15.39 7.84
CA ASN A 285 -1.49 15.62 6.56
C ASN A 285 -3.04 15.68 6.58
N PRO A 286 -3.65 16.46 7.47
CA PRO A 286 -5.11 16.52 7.56
C PRO A 286 -5.77 17.25 6.39
N GLY A 287 -5.03 18.13 5.72
CA GLY A 287 -5.61 19.15 4.83
C GLY A 287 -6.22 18.60 3.54
N TRP A 288 -5.78 17.45 3.04
CA TRP A 288 -6.32 16.85 1.82
C TRP A 288 -7.21 15.65 2.13
N ALA A 289 -6.67 14.59 2.71
CA ALA A 289 -7.40 13.34 2.91
C ALA A 289 -8.60 13.49 3.85
N LEU A 290 -8.39 14.09 5.03
CA LEU A 290 -9.47 14.31 5.98
C LEU A 290 -10.51 15.29 5.43
N TRP A 291 -10.08 16.41 4.79
CA TRP A 291 -11.01 17.38 4.25
C TRP A 291 -11.92 16.78 3.17
N ARG A 292 -11.37 16.03 2.23
CA ARG A 292 -12.18 15.33 1.21
C ARG A 292 -13.12 14.31 1.83
N SER A 293 -12.64 13.58 2.86
CA SER A 293 -13.45 12.59 3.56
C SER A 293 -14.68 13.21 4.25
N VAL A 294 -14.51 14.33 4.96
CA VAL A 294 -15.64 14.99 5.63
C VAL A 294 -16.59 15.64 4.62
N ARG A 295 -16.07 16.17 3.51
CA ARG A 295 -16.87 16.72 2.42
C ARG A 295 -17.71 15.66 1.70
N ALA A 296 -17.17 14.46 1.51
CA ALA A 296 -17.91 13.36 0.90
C ALA A 296 -19.14 12.92 1.73
N VAL A 297 -19.10 13.16 3.03
CA VAL A 297 -20.19 12.77 3.96
C VAL A 297 -21.12 13.92 4.30
N LYS A 298 -20.67 15.17 4.18
CA LYS A 298 -21.36 16.40 4.61
C LYS A 298 -21.44 17.46 3.49
N SER A 299 -21.52 17.03 2.24
CA SER A 299 -21.75 17.92 1.06
C SER A 299 -23.14 18.52 1.06
#